data_f369bda9502a983bb33bd16b22342bc2
#
_entry.id   f369bda9502a983bb33bd16b22342bc2
#
_cell.length_a   1.000
_cell.length_b   1.000
_cell.length_c   1.000
_cell.angle_alpha   90.00
_cell.angle_beta   90.00
_cell.angle_gamma   90.00
#
_symmetry.space_group_name_H-M   'P 1'
#
loop_
_entity.id
_entity.type
_entity.pdbx_description
1 polymer ?
#
loop_
_entity_poly.entity_id
_entity_poly.type
_entity_poly.pdbx_seq_one_letter_code
_entity_poly.pdbx_strand_id
1 'polypeptide(L)'
;MTYSLNSTLLLTILLAIGLFFFLRASSKDRTTIVEITSSQKPVEVLKVMYEWLDLRGWNQTGGDFEQRILIFKGQVVSSKFLAIFLALLGGFGSCALGLVIIQIYPTLGWWPILLGLIGGPLSGMIYFKKSAREEKFELRLISSEDNEEMTLIRLRAHRDELISLENELRDRLKLKSDGSLFKTPI
;
A
#
# COMPACT_ATOMS: atom_id res chain seq x y z
N MET A 1 -26.89 -32.26 -16.91
CA MET A 1 -27.20 -30.95 -16.30
C MET A 1 -26.43 -30.70 -14.98
N THR A 2 -26.27 -31.69 -14.11
CA THR A 2 -25.54 -31.62 -12.85
C THR A 2 -24.05 -31.22 -12.99
N TYR A 3 -23.37 -31.74 -14.04
CA TYR A 3 -21.93 -31.45 -14.25
C TYR A 3 -21.65 -29.95 -14.57
N SER A 4 -22.54 -29.29 -15.32
CA SER A 4 -22.39 -27.88 -15.64
C SER A 4 -22.60 -27.00 -14.41
N LEU A 5 -23.54 -27.33 -13.51
CA LEU A 5 -23.78 -26.64 -12.26
C LEU A 5 -22.60 -26.75 -11.31
N ASN A 6 -22.03 -27.94 -11.17
CA ASN A 6 -20.86 -28.15 -10.30
C ASN A 6 -19.63 -27.39 -10.82
N SER A 7 -19.40 -27.32 -12.12
CA SER A 7 -18.31 -26.56 -12.71
C SER A 7 -18.51 -25.05 -12.54
N THR A 8 -19.75 -24.56 -12.68
CA THR A 8 -20.08 -23.14 -12.46
C THR A 8 -19.88 -22.77 -10.99
N LEU A 9 -20.32 -23.60 -10.05
CA LEU A 9 -20.10 -23.39 -8.62
C LEU A 9 -18.60 -23.35 -8.31
N LEU A 10 -17.83 -24.31 -8.82
CA LEU A 10 -16.38 -24.35 -8.63
C LEU A 10 -15.72 -23.06 -9.15
N LEU A 11 -16.10 -22.62 -10.35
CA LEU A 11 -15.56 -21.38 -10.93
C LEU A 11 -15.89 -20.17 -10.07
N THR A 12 -17.13 -20.06 -9.57
CA THR A 12 -17.55 -18.94 -8.72
C THR A 12 -16.77 -18.93 -7.40
N ILE A 13 -16.52 -20.09 -6.80
CA ILE A 13 -15.70 -20.22 -5.59
C ILE A 13 -14.27 -19.80 -5.88
N LEU A 14 -13.68 -20.22 -7.00
CA LEU A 14 -12.33 -19.84 -7.40
C LEU A 14 -12.20 -18.31 -7.61
N LEU A 15 -13.23 -17.69 -8.21
CA LEU A 15 -13.27 -16.23 -8.37
C LEU A 15 -13.38 -15.52 -7.02
N ALA A 16 -14.17 -16.02 -6.08
CA ALA A 16 -14.27 -15.48 -4.73
C ALA A 16 -12.94 -15.59 -3.98
N ILE A 17 -12.25 -16.71 -4.09
CA ILE A 17 -10.90 -16.93 -3.54
C ILE A 17 -9.92 -15.94 -4.19
N GLY A 18 -9.95 -15.78 -5.51
CA GLY A 18 -9.12 -14.82 -6.25
C GLY A 18 -9.33 -13.38 -5.75
N LEU A 19 -10.58 -12.97 -5.58
CA LEU A 19 -10.93 -11.66 -5.05
C LEU A 19 -10.38 -11.47 -3.62
N PHE A 20 -10.51 -12.50 -2.78
CA PHE A 20 -9.97 -12.46 -1.41
C PHE A 20 -8.45 -12.26 -1.40
N PHE A 21 -7.71 -13.01 -2.22
CA PHE A 21 -6.26 -12.86 -2.34
C PHE A 21 -5.88 -11.50 -2.93
N PHE A 22 -6.64 -10.99 -3.89
CA PHE A 22 -6.44 -9.65 -4.44
C PHE A 22 -6.59 -8.57 -3.38
N LEU A 23 -7.67 -8.61 -2.57
CA LEU A 23 -7.88 -7.70 -1.45
C LEU A 23 -6.75 -7.78 -0.43
N ARG A 24 -6.29 -8.99 -0.12
CA ARG A 24 -5.16 -9.20 0.79
C ARG A 24 -3.86 -8.62 0.24
N ALA A 25 -3.58 -8.81 -1.05
CA ALA A 25 -2.38 -8.31 -1.71
C ALA A 25 -2.37 -6.78 -1.80
N SER A 26 -3.52 -6.16 -2.11
CA SER A 26 -3.66 -4.71 -2.19
C SER A 26 -3.48 -3.97 -0.86
N SER A 27 -3.59 -4.69 0.27
CA SER A 27 -3.45 -4.14 1.62
C SER A 27 -2.11 -4.49 2.29
N LYS A 28 -1.16 -5.10 1.56
CA LYS A 28 0.13 -5.52 2.13
C LYS A 28 1.03 -4.31 2.37
N ASP A 29 1.56 -4.22 3.58
CA ASP A 29 2.61 -3.25 3.91
C ASP A 29 3.93 -3.63 3.21
N ARG A 30 4.55 -2.64 2.54
CA ARG A 30 5.81 -2.78 1.81
C ARG A 30 6.87 -1.83 2.36
N THR A 31 7.01 -1.81 3.67
CA THR A 31 8.07 -1.02 4.32
C THR A 31 9.44 -1.58 3.92
N THR A 32 10.32 -0.71 3.46
CA THR A 32 11.67 -1.04 3.01
C THR A 32 12.68 -0.11 3.69
N ILE A 33 13.89 -0.59 3.89
CA ILE A 33 15.02 0.20 4.40
C ILE A 33 16.01 0.39 3.25
N VAL A 34 16.44 1.64 3.06
CA VAL A 34 17.41 2.01 2.03
C VAL A 34 18.48 2.90 2.63
N GLU A 35 19.71 2.71 2.20
CA GLU A 35 20.83 3.60 2.48
C GLU A 35 21.16 4.41 1.24
N ILE A 36 21.16 5.72 1.40
CA ILE A 36 21.42 6.67 0.31
C ILE A 36 22.56 7.58 0.74
N THR A 37 23.50 7.82 -0.16
CA THR A 37 24.58 8.78 0.05
C THR A 37 24.32 10.06 -0.71
N SER A 38 24.65 11.20 -0.09
CA SER A 38 24.59 12.52 -0.71
C SER A 38 25.96 13.19 -0.63
N SER A 39 26.32 13.93 -1.67
CA SER A 39 27.52 14.79 -1.69
C SER A 39 27.27 16.18 -1.09
N GLN A 40 26.14 16.39 -0.44
CA GLN A 40 25.81 17.66 0.22
C GLN A 40 25.96 17.55 1.74
N LYS A 41 26.07 18.70 2.40
CA LYS A 41 26.19 18.76 3.86
C LYS A 41 24.93 18.21 4.54
N PRO A 42 25.05 17.55 5.71
CA PRO A 42 23.93 16.94 6.42
C PRO A 42 22.76 17.91 6.67
N VAL A 43 23.07 19.17 6.99
CA VAL A 43 22.05 20.19 7.28
C VAL A 43 21.22 20.54 6.03
N GLU A 44 21.86 20.64 4.87
CA GLU A 44 21.17 20.93 3.60
C GLU A 44 20.28 19.78 3.19
N VAL A 45 20.78 18.55 3.32
CA VAL A 45 20.04 17.34 3.01
C VAL A 45 18.79 17.23 3.91
N LEU A 46 18.95 17.43 5.23
CA LEU A 46 17.83 17.42 6.16
C LEU A 46 16.78 18.48 5.83
N LYS A 47 17.22 19.70 5.52
CA LYS A 47 16.31 20.80 5.17
C LYS A 47 15.47 20.47 3.95
N VAL A 48 16.10 20.00 2.88
CA VAL A 48 15.41 19.65 1.63
C VAL A 48 14.47 18.46 1.83
N MET A 49 14.88 17.45 2.60
CA MET A 49 14.03 16.31 2.91
C MET A 49 12.84 16.72 3.79
N TYR A 50 13.06 17.58 4.76
CA TYR A 50 11.97 18.11 5.60
C TYR A 50 10.95 18.89 4.76
N GLU A 51 11.41 19.83 3.91
CA GLU A 51 10.54 20.58 3.00
C GLU A 51 9.73 19.65 2.08
N TRP A 52 10.37 18.60 1.54
CA TRP A 52 9.71 17.63 0.67
C TRP A 52 8.63 16.82 1.41
N LEU A 53 8.92 16.38 2.62
CA LEU A 53 7.97 15.65 3.47
C LEU A 53 6.79 16.53 3.88
N ASP A 54 7.06 17.78 4.29
CA ASP A 54 6.03 18.75 4.68
C ASP A 54 5.07 19.07 3.54
N LEU A 55 5.59 19.31 2.32
CA LEU A 55 4.79 19.54 1.12
C LEU A 55 3.87 18.36 0.78
N ARG A 56 4.23 17.15 1.16
CA ARG A 56 3.44 15.92 0.96
C ARG A 56 2.52 15.59 2.14
N GLY A 57 2.45 16.48 3.14
CA GLY A 57 1.57 16.32 4.30
C GLY A 57 2.09 15.35 5.37
N TRP A 58 3.40 15.09 5.39
CA TRP A 58 4.03 14.34 6.46
C TRP A 58 4.29 15.24 7.65
N ASN A 59 3.87 14.82 8.83
CA ASN A 59 4.06 15.56 10.06
C ASN A 59 5.16 14.92 10.91
N GLN A 60 6.10 15.72 11.38
CA GLN A 60 7.09 15.25 12.34
C GLN A 60 6.40 14.97 13.67
N THR A 61 6.45 13.74 14.13
CA THR A 61 5.78 13.30 15.38
C THR A 61 6.74 12.91 16.48
N GLY A 62 8.02 12.75 16.15
CA GLY A 62 9.03 12.37 17.12
C GLY A 62 10.42 12.35 16.52
N GLY A 63 11.37 12.03 17.33
CA GLY A 63 12.77 11.84 16.97
C GLY A 63 13.58 11.52 18.22
N ASP A 64 14.69 10.83 18.02
CA ASP A 64 15.68 10.58 19.04
C ASP A 64 16.96 11.31 18.63
N PHE A 65 17.26 12.36 19.39
CA PHE A 65 18.44 13.19 19.12
C PHE A 65 19.75 12.43 19.39
N GLU A 66 19.75 11.48 20.36
CA GLU A 66 20.94 10.66 20.66
C GLU A 66 21.25 9.70 19.50
N GLN A 67 20.21 9.12 18.90
CA GLN A 67 20.34 8.21 17.76
C GLN A 67 20.28 8.94 16.40
N ARG A 68 20.10 10.26 16.39
CA ARG A 68 19.93 11.09 15.17
C ARG A 68 18.82 10.57 14.25
N ILE A 69 17.70 10.14 14.85
CA ILE A 69 16.53 9.62 14.15
C ILE A 69 15.43 10.69 14.15
N LEU A 70 14.85 10.95 12.99
CA LEU A 70 13.63 11.75 12.82
C LEU A 70 12.50 10.83 12.35
N ILE A 71 11.34 10.95 12.99
CA ILE A 71 10.15 10.14 12.68
C ILE A 71 9.05 11.07 12.21
N PHE A 72 8.58 10.80 11.00
CA PHE A 72 7.44 11.48 10.40
C PHE A 72 6.28 10.48 10.28
N LYS A 73 5.06 11.01 10.40
CA LYS A 73 3.82 10.26 10.15
C LYS A 73 3.04 10.93 9.04
N GLY A 74 2.61 10.14 8.08
CA GLY A 74 1.73 10.55 6.99
C GLY A 74 0.46 9.71 6.99
N GLN A 75 -0.66 10.32 6.61
CA GLN A 75 -1.91 9.59 6.40
C GLN A 75 -2.05 9.22 4.93
N VAL A 76 -2.04 7.92 4.65
CA VAL A 76 -2.37 7.40 3.33
C VAL A 76 -3.87 7.37 3.18
N VAL A 77 -4.38 8.17 2.25
CA VAL A 77 -5.81 8.23 1.96
C VAL A 77 -6.17 7.09 1.01
N SER A 78 -7.16 6.29 1.39
CA SER A 78 -7.69 5.24 0.53
C SER A 78 -8.31 5.81 -0.75
N SER A 79 -8.05 5.16 -1.89
CA SER A 79 -8.65 5.54 -3.17
C SER A 79 -10.15 5.25 -3.16
N LYS A 80 -10.98 6.31 -3.23
CA LYS A 80 -12.44 6.17 -3.34
C LYS A 80 -12.85 5.42 -4.61
N PHE A 81 -12.15 5.66 -5.71
CA PHE A 81 -12.40 4.96 -6.97
C PHE A 81 -12.20 3.46 -6.82
N LEU A 82 -11.09 3.03 -6.22
CA LEU A 82 -10.80 1.62 -6.02
C LEU A 82 -11.78 0.98 -5.03
N ALA A 83 -12.21 1.70 -4.00
CA ALA A 83 -13.22 1.23 -3.06
C ALA A 83 -14.57 0.95 -3.75
N ILE A 84 -15.02 1.86 -4.63
CA ILE A 84 -16.27 1.71 -5.41
C ILE A 84 -16.10 0.55 -6.40
N PHE A 85 -14.99 0.49 -7.11
CA PHE A 85 -14.71 -0.60 -8.05
C PHE A 85 -14.76 -1.98 -7.36
N LEU A 86 -14.14 -2.12 -6.19
CA LEU A 86 -14.16 -3.36 -5.42
C LEU A 86 -15.55 -3.66 -4.85
N ALA A 87 -16.32 -2.62 -4.47
CA ALA A 87 -17.71 -2.79 -4.05
C ALA A 87 -18.58 -3.35 -5.19
N LEU A 88 -18.45 -2.81 -6.41
CA LEU A 88 -19.13 -3.32 -7.59
C LEU A 88 -18.73 -4.77 -7.89
N LEU A 89 -17.43 -5.05 -7.91
CA LEU A 89 -16.90 -6.39 -8.18
C LEU A 89 -17.38 -7.42 -7.15
N GLY A 90 -17.35 -7.05 -5.86
CA GLY A 90 -17.85 -7.88 -4.77
C GLY A 90 -19.36 -8.09 -4.85
N GLY A 91 -20.12 -7.04 -5.22
CA GLY A 91 -21.56 -7.12 -5.43
C GLY A 91 -21.94 -8.06 -6.56
N PHE A 92 -21.33 -7.90 -7.75
CA PHE A 92 -21.57 -8.78 -8.89
C PHE A 92 -21.16 -10.23 -8.60
N GLY A 93 -20.00 -10.45 -7.95
CA GLY A 93 -19.55 -11.78 -7.56
C GLY A 93 -20.51 -12.46 -6.58
N SER A 94 -21.03 -11.72 -5.60
CA SER A 94 -22.01 -12.24 -4.65
C SER A 94 -23.37 -12.50 -5.28
N CYS A 95 -23.82 -11.67 -6.25
CA CYS A 95 -25.01 -11.94 -7.04
C CYS A 95 -24.85 -13.22 -7.88
N ALA A 96 -23.70 -13.39 -8.54
CA ALA A 96 -23.40 -14.60 -9.33
C ALA A 96 -23.43 -15.87 -8.45
N LEU A 97 -22.87 -15.78 -7.24
CA LEU A 97 -22.96 -16.88 -6.27
C LEU A 97 -24.42 -17.15 -5.88
N GLY A 98 -25.22 -16.09 -5.64
CA GLY A 98 -26.65 -16.20 -5.35
C GLY A 98 -27.42 -16.92 -6.45
N LEU A 99 -27.15 -16.58 -7.73
CA LEU A 99 -27.77 -17.27 -8.88
C LEU A 99 -27.41 -18.76 -8.93
N VAL A 100 -26.15 -19.12 -8.65
CA VAL A 100 -25.74 -20.52 -8.59
C VAL A 100 -26.46 -21.27 -7.46
N ILE A 101 -26.60 -20.64 -6.29
CA ILE A 101 -27.32 -21.24 -5.15
C ILE A 101 -28.81 -21.50 -5.52
N ILE A 102 -29.47 -20.57 -6.22
CA ILE A 102 -30.86 -20.74 -6.67
C ILE A 102 -30.96 -21.94 -7.62
N GLN A 103 -29.98 -22.13 -8.50
CA GLN A 103 -29.99 -23.27 -9.43
C GLN A 103 -29.83 -24.62 -8.71
N ILE A 104 -29.06 -24.65 -7.62
CA ILE A 104 -28.86 -25.87 -6.82
C ILE A 104 -30.06 -26.13 -5.89
N TYR A 105 -30.60 -25.05 -5.30
CA TYR A 105 -31.70 -25.10 -4.34
C TYR A 105 -32.86 -24.21 -4.79
N PRO A 106 -33.70 -24.65 -5.76
CA PRO A 106 -34.82 -23.82 -6.26
C PRO A 106 -35.85 -23.44 -5.22
N THR A 107 -35.92 -24.21 -4.13
CA THR A 107 -36.83 -23.96 -3.01
C THR A 107 -36.55 -22.66 -2.26
N LEU A 108 -35.34 -22.11 -2.37
CA LEU A 108 -34.96 -20.85 -1.74
C LEU A 108 -35.51 -19.62 -2.47
N GLY A 109 -36.05 -19.77 -3.68
CA GLY A 109 -36.54 -18.65 -4.49
C GLY A 109 -35.45 -17.63 -4.79
N TRP A 110 -35.78 -16.35 -4.81
CA TRP A 110 -34.85 -15.25 -5.19
C TRP A 110 -33.97 -14.71 -4.04
N TRP A 111 -34.17 -15.19 -2.82
CA TRP A 111 -33.43 -14.70 -1.64
C TRP A 111 -31.91 -14.70 -1.77
N PRO A 112 -31.26 -15.71 -2.37
CA PRO A 112 -29.80 -15.74 -2.48
C PRO A 112 -29.19 -14.58 -3.31
N ILE A 113 -29.96 -13.93 -4.19
CA ILE A 113 -29.47 -12.77 -4.95
C ILE A 113 -29.17 -11.59 -4.00
N LEU A 114 -29.87 -11.48 -2.88
CA LEU A 114 -29.64 -10.43 -1.89
C LEU A 114 -28.23 -10.47 -1.29
N LEU A 115 -27.48 -11.57 -1.46
CA LEU A 115 -26.05 -11.62 -1.12
C LEU A 115 -25.26 -10.51 -1.82
N GLY A 116 -25.68 -10.07 -3.00
CA GLY A 116 -25.05 -8.97 -3.72
C GLY A 116 -25.13 -7.64 -2.97
N LEU A 117 -26.24 -7.38 -2.28
CA LEU A 117 -26.44 -6.18 -1.46
C LEU A 117 -25.51 -6.16 -0.24
N ILE A 118 -25.07 -7.31 0.22
CA ILE A 118 -24.14 -7.46 1.37
C ILE A 118 -22.69 -7.48 0.86
N GLY A 119 -22.41 -8.30 -0.16
CA GLY A 119 -21.08 -8.52 -0.67
C GLY A 119 -20.42 -7.26 -1.26
N GLY A 120 -21.20 -6.41 -1.91
CA GLY A 120 -20.72 -5.16 -2.46
C GLY A 120 -20.22 -4.19 -1.38
N PRO A 121 -21.06 -3.70 -0.50
CA PRO A 121 -20.68 -2.79 0.58
C PRO A 121 -19.57 -3.39 1.47
N LEU A 122 -19.65 -4.68 1.76
CA LEU A 122 -18.64 -5.36 2.59
C LEU A 122 -17.26 -5.30 1.94
N SER A 123 -17.15 -5.60 0.65
CA SER A 123 -15.87 -5.56 -0.09
C SER A 123 -15.28 -4.14 -0.11
N GLY A 124 -16.10 -3.14 -0.43
CA GLY A 124 -15.66 -1.74 -0.45
C GLY A 124 -15.23 -1.24 0.94
N MET A 125 -15.99 -1.60 1.99
CA MET A 125 -15.70 -1.21 3.37
C MET A 125 -14.40 -1.88 3.89
N ILE A 126 -14.19 -3.16 3.60
CA ILE A 126 -12.97 -3.88 3.98
C ILE A 126 -11.75 -3.20 3.35
N TYR A 127 -11.83 -2.87 2.05
CA TYR A 127 -10.76 -2.14 1.38
C TYR A 127 -10.55 -0.78 2.04
N PHE A 128 -11.62 0.02 2.20
CA PHE A 128 -11.52 1.38 2.72
C PHE A 128 -10.89 1.42 4.11
N LYS A 129 -11.28 0.51 5.01
CA LYS A 129 -10.70 0.42 6.35
C LYS A 129 -9.26 -0.06 6.37
N LYS A 130 -8.88 -0.97 5.46
CA LYS A 130 -7.52 -1.53 5.44
C LYS A 130 -6.52 -0.69 4.69
N SER A 131 -6.95 0.10 3.72
CA SER A 131 -6.06 0.96 2.93
C SER A 131 -5.84 2.34 3.55
N ALA A 132 -6.76 2.83 4.39
CA ALA A 132 -6.53 4.02 5.21
C ALA A 132 -5.66 3.63 6.41
N ARG A 133 -4.39 4.00 6.36
CA ARG A 133 -3.43 3.70 7.41
C ARG A 133 -2.47 4.86 7.63
N GLU A 134 -1.98 4.97 8.86
CA GLU A 134 -0.83 5.83 9.14
C GLU A 134 0.44 5.12 8.70
N GLU A 135 1.21 5.77 7.86
CA GLU A 135 2.54 5.32 7.49
C GLU A 135 3.59 6.10 8.26
N LYS A 136 4.70 5.43 8.55
CA LYS A 136 5.86 6.04 9.21
C LYS A 136 6.99 6.18 8.21
N PHE A 137 7.62 7.34 8.25
CA PHE A 137 8.85 7.63 7.54
C PHE A 137 9.93 7.91 8.58
N GLU A 138 10.91 7.02 8.68
CA GLU A 138 12.03 7.15 9.60
C GLU A 138 13.28 7.56 8.81
N LEU A 139 13.91 8.63 9.23
CA LEU A 139 15.14 9.16 8.67
C LEU A 139 16.23 9.11 9.74
N ARG A 140 17.32 8.42 9.47
CA ARG A 140 18.48 8.37 10.34
C ARG A 140 19.72 8.89 9.61
N LEU A 141 20.36 9.89 10.18
CA LEU A 141 21.67 10.34 9.72
C LEU A 141 22.76 9.45 10.31
N ILE A 142 23.51 8.82 9.41
CA ILE A 142 24.72 8.07 9.77
C ILE A 142 25.86 8.99 9.34
N SER A 143 26.30 9.86 10.24
CA SER A 143 27.47 10.72 9.98
C SER A 143 28.71 9.84 9.95
N SER A 144 29.44 9.85 8.84
CA SER A 144 30.81 9.36 8.83
C SER A 144 31.67 10.41 9.51
N GLU A 145 32.23 10.11 10.67
CA GLU A 145 33.14 11.02 11.41
C GLU A 145 34.40 11.35 10.62
N ASP A 146 34.72 10.54 9.59
CA ASP A 146 35.95 10.67 8.81
C ASP A 146 35.82 11.47 7.50
N ASN A 147 34.62 11.79 7.02
CA ASN A 147 34.42 12.54 5.78
C ASN A 147 33.25 13.54 5.89
N GLU A 148 33.57 14.80 6.14
CA GLU A 148 32.60 15.92 6.16
C GLU A 148 31.92 16.16 4.77
N GLU A 149 32.40 15.52 3.71
CA GLU A 149 31.95 15.72 2.34
C GLU A 149 30.82 14.76 1.90
N MET A 150 30.55 13.71 2.65
CA MET A 150 29.53 12.72 2.28
C MET A 150 28.55 12.46 3.42
N THR A 151 27.26 12.65 3.15
CA THR A 151 26.20 12.35 4.10
C THR A 151 25.59 10.99 3.77
N LEU A 152 25.71 10.03 4.71
CA LEU A 152 25.01 8.75 4.63
C LEU A 152 23.68 8.85 5.40
N ILE A 153 22.60 8.49 4.73
CA ILE A 153 21.25 8.54 5.28
C ILE A 153 20.63 7.17 5.15
N ARG A 154 20.10 6.65 6.24
CA ARG A 154 19.25 5.45 6.24
C ARG A 154 17.81 5.88 6.35
N LEU A 155 17.01 5.46 5.36
CA LEU A 155 15.59 5.73 5.27
C LEU A 155 14.79 4.46 5.46
N ARG A 156 13.72 4.53 6.25
CA ARG A 156 12.75 3.45 6.40
C ARG A 156 11.37 3.99 6.16
N ALA A 157 10.75 3.59 5.06
CA ALA A 157 9.41 4.02 4.70
C ALA A 157 8.75 3.01 3.74
N HIS A 158 7.52 3.30 3.33
CA HIS A 158 6.88 2.53 2.25
C HIS A 158 7.69 2.67 0.96
N ARG A 159 7.87 1.55 0.23
CA ARG A 159 8.71 1.49 -0.97
C ARG A 159 8.37 2.55 -2.01
N ASP A 160 7.08 2.79 -2.24
CA ASP A 160 6.64 3.74 -3.25
C ASP A 160 7.01 5.19 -2.89
N GLU A 161 7.00 5.53 -1.58
CA GLU A 161 7.48 6.84 -1.10
C GLU A 161 8.99 7.00 -1.26
N LEU A 162 9.77 5.93 -1.03
CA LEU A 162 11.21 5.96 -1.25
C LEU A 162 11.56 6.11 -2.74
N ILE A 163 10.80 5.46 -3.63
CA ILE A 163 10.94 5.63 -5.08
C ILE A 163 10.61 7.06 -5.51
N SER A 164 9.53 7.64 -4.98
CA SER A 164 9.16 9.04 -5.25
C SER A 164 10.23 10.00 -4.76
N LEU A 165 10.75 9.79 -3.55
CA LEU A 165 11.85 10.58 -3.00
C LEU A 165 13.09 10.52 -3.89
N GLU A 166 13.50 9.32 -4.30
CA GLU A 166 14.67 9.16 -5.16
C GLU A 166 14.47 9.85 -6.50
N ASN A 167 13.30 9.72 -7.13
CA ASN A 167 13.02 10.35 -8.42
C ASN A 167 12.98 11.88 -8.34
N GLU A 168 12.40 12.45 -7.27
CA GLU A 168 12.19 13.90 -7.14
C GLU A 168 13.44 14.62 -6.57
N LEU A 169 14.17 13.96 -5.67
CA LEU A 169 15.30 14.60 -4.98
C LEU A 169 16.68 14.15 -5.47
N ARG A 170 16.76 13.18 -6.37
CA ARG A 170 18.03 12.62 -6.87
C ARG A 170 18.97 13.68 -7.37
N ASP A 171 18.49 14.55 -8.26
CA ASP A 171 19.34 15.57 -8.88
C ASP A 171 19.60 16.73 -7.91
N ARG A 172 18.60 17.12 -7.11
CA ARG A 172 18.68 18.23 -6.14
C ARG A 172 19.67 17.94 -5.03
N LEU A 173 19.67 16.72 -4.50
CA LEU A 173 20.53 16.27 -3.40
C LEU A 173 21.76 15.49 -3.87
N LYS A 174 21.94 15.30 -5.18
CA LYS A 174 23.00 14.46 -5.78
C LYS A 174 23.05 13.08 -5.11
N LEU A 175 21.87 12.45 -4.99
CA LEU A 175 21.72 11.16 -4.32
C LEU A 175 22.40 10.06 -5.15
N LYS A 176 23.20 9.24 -4.49
CA LYS A 176 23.70 7.99 -5.02
C LYS A 176 23.06 6.85 -4.25
N SER A 177 22.19 6.12 -4.92
CA SER A 177 21.54 4.91 -4.41
C SER A 177 22.19 3.69 -5.05
N ASP A 178 22.17 2.57 -4.35
CA ASP A 178 22.63 1.27 -4.89
C ASP A 178 21.65 0.67 -5.92
N GLY A 179 20.55 1.36 -6.20
CA GLY A 179 19.50 0.92 -7.12
C GLY A 179 18.64 -0.22 -6.56
N SER A 180 18.76 -0.55 -5.29
CA SER A 180 18.01 -1.64 -4.64
C SER A 180 16.50 -1.41 -4.66
N LEU A 181 16.05 -0.14 -4.66
CA LEU A 181 14.64 0.23 -4.71
C LEU A 181 13.95 -0.18 -6.02
N PHE A 182 14.69 -0.20 -7.12
CA PHE A 182 14.16 -0.54 -8.44
C PHE A 182 14.25 -2.04 -8.74
N LYS A 183 14.99 -2.80 -7.94
CA LYS A 183 15.02 -4.26 -8.04
C LYS A 183 13.77 -4.83 -7.39
N THR A 184 12.91 -5.45 -8.18
CA THR A 184 11.79 -6.21 -7.65
C THR A 184 12.34 -7.32 -6.75
N PRO A 185 11.94 -7.43 -5.48
CA PRO A 185 12.27 -8.61 -4.72
C PRO A 185 11.61 -9.79 -5.42
N ILE A 186 12.42 -10.72 -5.89
CA ILE A 186 12.00 -12.01 -6.45
C ILE A 186 11.36 -12.82 -5.32
#